data_6b5ae1e4c2c4d6fce15b83529b30e6a3
#
_entry.id   6b5ae1e4c2c4d6fce15b83529b30e6a3
#
_cell.length_a   1.000
_cell.length_b   1.000
_cell.length_c   1.000
_cell.angle_alpha   90.00
_cell.angle_beta   90.00
_cell.angle_gamma   90.00
#
_symmetry.space_group_name_H-M   'P 1'
#
loop_
_entity.id
_entity.type
_entity.pdbx_description
1 polymer ?
#
loop_
_entity_poly.entity_id
_entity_poly.type
_entity_poly.pdbx_seq_one_letter_code
_entity_poly.pdbx_strand_id
1 'polypeptide(L)'
;MTVTNFHRYVGSKPRFLLVEETDMNTESIDEAIDKYVHERMVTGKELASERFLAYAYLKHGGDELLEFLRKVRGLTKYYIDFLKLMENPFKGPELAWFASMVVVGIYSCYLMDLEDSRVVGIFVFVGTLVHAWSLICMTAKKWSDIGVTIAIYREIVQIVENELHDRA
;
A
#
# COMPACT_ATOMS: atom_id res chain seq x y z
N MET A 1 -0.63 -2.43 17.54
CA MET A 1 -1.10 -2.13 16.17
C MET A 1 -1.89 -3.32 15.69
N THR A 2 -3.19 -3.18 15.51
CA THR A 2 -4.08 -4.32 15.27
C THR A 2 -4.07 -4.65 13.78
N VAL A 3 -3.72 -5.89 13.46
CA VAL A 3 -3.65 -6.51 12.12
C VAL A 3 -4.94 -6.31 11.29
N THR A 4 -6.05 -6.01 11.94
CA THR A 4 -7.39 -5.80 11.35
C THR A 4 -7.52 -4.61 10.39
N ASN A 5 -6.61 -3.62 10.44
CA ASN A 5 -6.69 -2.45 9.55
C ASN A 5 -5.99 -2.65 8.20
N PHE A 6 -5.08 -3.63 8.10
CA PHE A 6 -4.35 -3.93 6.87
C PHE A 6 -5.27 -4.58 5.82
N HIS A 7 -6.14 -5.50 6.23
CA HIS A 7 -7.13 -6.13 5.34
C HIS A 7 -8.12 -5.15 4.70
N ARG A 8 -8.36 -3.99 5.31
CA ARG A 8 -9.33 -3.01 4.78
C ARG A 8 -8.79 -2.23 3.57
N TYR A 9 -7.46 -2.10 3.42
CA TYR A 9 -6.83 -1.44 2.27
C TYR A 9 -6.55 -2.40 1.11
N VAL A 10 -6.24 -3.66 1.40
CA VAL A 10 -6.03 -4.70 0.39
C VAL A 10 -7.37 -5.29 -0.10
N GLY A 11 -8.42 -5.22 0.73
CA GLY A 11 -9.74 -5.79 0.42
C GLY A 11 -10.61 -5.04 -0.60
N SER A 12 -10.23 -3.83 -1.02
CA SER A 12 -10.88 -3.19 -2.18
C SER A 12 -10.14 -3.58 -3.45
N LYS A 13 -10.25 -4.85 -3.84
CA LYS A 13 -9.86 -5.31 -5.18
C LYS A 13 -10.51 -4.38 -6.19
N PRO A 14 -9.75 -3.70 -7.06
CA PRO A 14 -10.33 -3.05 -8.21
C PRO A 14 -10.93 -4.16 -9.07
N ARG A 15 -12.25 -4.32 -9.02
CA ARG A 15 -13.02 -5.10 -9.98
C ARG A 15 -12.96 -4.38 -11.33
N PHE A 16 -11.79 -4.41 -11.95
CA PHE A 16 -11.64 -3.90 -13.30
C PHE A 16 -11.09 -5.00 -14.20
N LEU A 17 -11.91 -5.23 -15.24
CA LEU A 17 -11.67 -6.06 -16.40
C LEU A 17 -11.84 -7.57 -16.16
N LEU A 18 -13.07 -7.98 -16.42
CA LEU A 18 -13.37 -9.21 -17.13
C LEU A 18 -12.48 -9.31 -18.39
N VAL A 19 -11.33 -9.92 -18.24
CA VAL A 19 -10.71 -10.66 -19.31
C VAL A 19 -11.20 -12.08 -19.11
N GLU A 20 -12.18 -12.42 -19.90
CA GLU A 20 -12.67 -13.77 -20.11
C GLU A 20 -11.49 -14.69 -20.46
N GLU A 21 -11.48 -15.87 -19.84
CA GLU A 21 -10.66 -17.03 -20.20
C GLU A 21 -9.12 -16.93 -20.03
N THR A 22 -8.67 -16.86 -18.81
CA THR A 22 -7.69 -17.83 -18.30
C THR A 22 -8.04 -18.08 -16.85
N ASP A 23 -8.95 -19.00 -16.65
CA ASP A 23 -9.39 -19.53 -15.35
C ASP A 23 -8.26 -20.41 -14.76
N MET A 24 -7.12 -19.84 -14.52
CA MET A 24 -6.00 -20.48 -13.87
C MET A 24 -5.47 -19.66 -12.72
N ASN A 25 -6.04 -19.94 -11.55
CA ASN A 25 -5.31 -19.94 -10.28
C ASN A 25 -4.72 -18.61 -9.79
N THR A 26 -5.24 -17.45 -10.22
CA THR A 26 -4.92 -16.17 -9.60
C THR A 26 -5.30 -16.14 -8.12
N GLU A 27 -6.36 -16.83 -7.74
CA GLU A 27 -6.79 -16.96 -6.34
C GLU A 27 -5.73 -17.66 -5.48
N SER A 28 -5.08 -18.71 -6.00
CA SER A 28 -4.02 -19.40 -5.27
C SER A 28 -2.70 -18.62 -5.20
N ILE A 29 -2.45 -17.74 -6.18
CA ILE A 29 -1.26 -16.88 -6.20
C ILE A 29 -1.45 -15.72 -5.20
N ASP A 30 -2.62 -15.08 -5.22
CA ASP A 30 -2.99 -14.04 -4.27
C ASP A 30 -2.94 -14.58 -2.83
N GLU A 31 -3.48 -15.78 -2.61
CA GLU A 31 -3.43 -16.46 -1.30
C GLU A 31 -1.98 -16.69 -0.84
N ALA A 32 -1.10 -17.14 -1.74
CA ALA A 32 0.31 -17.37 -1.42
C ALA A 32 1.03 -16.07 -1.06
N ILE A 33 0.75 -14.96 -1.78
CA ILE A 33 1.31 -13.64 -1.50
C ILE A 33 0.79 -13.12 -0.15
N ASP A 34 -0.52 -13.18 0.08
CA ASP A 34 -1.14 -12.72 1.33
C ASP A 34 -0.63 -13.51 2.54
N LYS A 35 -0.47 -14.83 2.38
CA LYS A 35 0.10 -15.70 3.41
C LYS A 35 1.54 -15.32 3.71
N TYR A 36 2.37 -15.09 2.69
CA TYR A 36 3.74 -14.62 2.88
C TYR A 36 3.77 -13.31 3.65
N VAL A 37 2.97 -12.31 3.25
CA VAL A 37 2.89 -11.00 3.91
C VAL A 37 2.50 -11.16 5.38
N HIS A 38 1.52 -12.00 5.68
CA HIS A 38 1.09 -12.27 7.05
C HIS A 38 2.20 -12.93 7.88
N GLU A 39 2.80 -13.99 7.37
CA GLU A 39 3.88 -14.71 8.06
C GLU A 39 5.11 -13.83 8.24
N ARG A 40 5.46 -13.02 7.23
CA ARG A 40 6.57 -12.07 7.30
C ARG A 40 6.45 -11.10 8.47
N MET A 41 5.24 -10.63 8.77
CA MET A 41 4.97 -9.74 9.90
C MET A 41 5.04 -10.45 11.25
N VAL A 42 4.72 -11.73 11.30
CA VAL A 42 4.64 -12.50 12.56
C VAL A 42 5.95 -13.20 12.89
N THR A 43 6.58 -13.84 11.91
CA THR A 43 7.71 -14.78 12.14
C THR A 43 9.07 -14.24 11.64
N GLY A 44 9.06 -13.16 10.85
CA GLY A 44 10.29 -12.60 10.29
C GLY A 44 10.58 -13.11 8.87
N LYS A 45 11.64 -12.53 8.24
CA LYS A 45 11.93 -12.74 6.82
C LYS A 45 12.34 -14.16 6.49
N GLU A 46 13.28 -14.72 7.25
CA GLU A 46 13.89 -16.02 6.97
C GLU A 46 12.85 -17.14 6.98
N LEU A 47 12.10 -17.22 8.08
CA LEU A 47 11.10 -18.28 8.26
C LEU A 47 9.93 -18.15 7.27
N ALA A 48 9.52 -16.91 6.95
CA ALA A 48 8.47 -16.68 5.96
C ALA A 48 8.92 -17.09 4.55
N SER A 49 10.20 -16.83 4.19
CA SER A 49 10.73 -17.23 2.88
C SER A 49 10.84 -18.75 2.74
N GLU A 50 11.31 -19.44 3.77
CA GLU A 50 11.37 -20.91 3.78
C GLU A 50 9.98 -21.54 3.64
N ARG A 51 8.99 -21.03 4.38
CA ARG A 51 7.62 -21.55 4.32
C ARG A 51 6.95 -21.25 2.98
N PHE A 52 7.22 -20.09 2.38
CA PHE A 52 6.71 -19.73 1.07
C PHE A 52 7.26 -20.69 -0.01
N LEU A 53 8.57 -20.93 0.00
CA LEU A 53 9.19 -21.88 -0.93
C LEU A 53 8.70 -23.31 -0.68
N ALA A 54 8.64 -23.74 0.59
CA ALA A 54 8.10 -25.06 0.93
C ALA A 54 6.66 -25.23 0.43
N TYR A 55 5.81 -24.24 0.59
CA TYR A 55 4.45 -24.25 0.05
C TYR A 55 4.45 -24.38 -1.48
N ALA A 56 5.28 -23.57 -2.17
CA ALA A 56 5.38 -23.61 -3.62
C ALA A 56 5.83 -25.01 -4.11
N TYR A 57 6.83 -25.61 -3.47
CA TYR A 57 7.32 -26.96 -3.79
C TYR A 57 6.33 -28.08 -3.52
N LEU A 58 5.57 -27.99 -2.43
CA LEU A 58 4.59 -29.01 -2.06
C LEU A 58 3.36 -28.97 -2.97
N LYS A 59 2.98 -27.78 -3.45
CA LYS A 59 1.77 -27.61 -4.24
C LYS A 59 2.00 -27.77 -5.73
N HIS A 60 3.20 -27.41 -6.21
CA HIS A 60 3.55 -27.41 -7.62
C HIS A 60 4.83 -28.24 -7.84
N GLY A 61 4.80 -29.19 -8.78
CA GLY A 61 5.94 -30.04 -9.13
C GLY A 61 6.55 -29.67 -10.47
N GLY A 62 7.87 -29.85 -10.63
CA GLY A 62 8.55 -29.76 -11.91
C GLY A 62 8.33 -28.42 -12.65
N ASP A 63 7.83 -28.50 -13.87
CA ASP A 63 7.63 -27.33 -14.74
C ASP A 63 6.50 -26.40 -14.24
N GLU A 64 5.51 -26.95 -13.55
CA GLU A 64 4.42 -26.14 -12.97
C GLU A 64 4.93 -25.18 -11.89
N LEU A 65 5.97 -25.56 -11.15
CA LEU A 65 6.59 -24.70 -10.15
C LEU A 65 7.23 -23.47 -10.80
N LEU A 66 7.94 -23.67 -11.92
CA LEU A 66 8.56 -22.54 -12.63
C LEU A 66 7.51 -21.58 -13.19
N GLU A 67 6.41 -22.12 -13.70
CA GLU A 67 5.29 -21.29 -14.18
C GLU A 67 4.62 -20.53 -13.03
N PHE A 68 4.36 -21.20 -11.90
CA PHE A 68 3.84 -20.57 -10.68
C PHE A 68 4.73 -19.43 -10.20
N LEU A 69 6.05 -19.66 -10.07
CA LEU A 69 7.01 -18.64 -9.65
C LEU A 69 7.06 -17.44 -10.61
N ARG A 70 7.01 -17.68 -11.93
CA ARG A 70 6.94 -16.60 -12.92
C ARG A 70 5.67 -15.77 -12.77
N LYS A 71 4.52 -16.41 -12.53
CA LYS A 71 3.24 -15.72 -12.31
C LYS A 71 3.26 -14.93 -11.00
N VAL A 72 3.76 -15.50 -9.89
CA VAL A 72 3.95 -14.77 -8.62
C VAL A 72 4.81 -13.54 -8.84
N ARG A 73 5.95 -13.67 -9.53
CA ARG A 73 6.82 -12.54 -9.86
C ARG A 73 6.09 -11.45 -10.64
N GLY A 74 5.35 -11.84 -11.68
CA GLY A 74 4.61 -10.90 -12.53
C GLY A 74 3.56 -10.14 -11.75
N LEU A 75 2.74 -10.84 -10.98
CA LEU A 75 1.67 -10.24 -10.16
C LEU A 75 2.22 -9.36 -9.05
N THR A 76 3.28 -9.79 -8.37
CA THR A 76 3.92 -9.00 -7.32
C THR A 76 4.54 -7.72 -7.87
N LYS A 77 5.19 -7.76 -9.06
CA LYS A 77 5.70 -6.55 -9.74
C LYS A 77 4.57 -5.59 -10.09
N TYR A 78 3.45 -6.09 -10.61
CA TYR A 78 2.26 -5.28 -10.89
C TYR A 78 1.75 -4.58 -9.62
N TYR A 79 1.65 -5.29 -8.48
CA TYR A 79 1.25 -4.68 -7.21
C TYR A 79 2.23 -3.62 -6.72
N ILE A 80 3.54 -3.83 -6.88
CA ILE A 80 4.54 -2.80 -6.54
C ILE A 80 4.32 -1.53 -7.37
N ASP A 81 4.12 -1.68 -8.68
CA ASP A 81 3.95 -0.52 -9.56
C ASP A 81 2.62 0.21 -9.30
N PHE A 82 1.57 -0.53 -9.00
CA PHE A 82 0.28 0.03 -8.57
C PHE A 82 0.42 0.82 -7.24
N LEU A 83 1.09 0.24 -6.24
CA LEU A 83 1.32 0.90 -4.96
C LEU A 83 2.18 2.16 -5.10
N LYS A 84 3.22 2.13 -5.95
CA LYS A 84 4.02 3.33 -6.25
C LYS A 84 3.20 4.44 -6.90
N LEU A 85 2.22 4.08 -7.74
CA LEU A 85 1.32 5.07 -8.31
C LEU A 85 0.44 5.72 -7.23
N MET A 86 0.01 4.95 -6.23
CA MET A 86 -0.79 5.44 -5.10
C MET A 86 0.06 6.18 -4.05
N GLU A 87 1.36 5.93 -3.99
CA GLU A 87 2.30 6.63 -3.11
C GLU A 87 2.50 8.11 -3.53
N ASN A 88 2.15 8.47 -4.77
CA ASN A 88 2.35 9.82 -5.26
C ASN A 88 1.32 10.80 -4.66
N PRO A 89 1.73 11.69 -3.72
CA PRO A 89 0.83 12.61 -3.02
C PRO A 89 0.21 13.65 -3.95
N PHE A 90 0.87 13.94 -5.09
CA PHE A 90 0.42 14.95 -6.05
C PHE A 90 -0.71 14.45 -6.97
N LYS A 91 -1.03 13.15 -6.93
CA LYS A 91 -2.11 12.55 -7.71
C LYS A 91 -3.35 12.22 -6.87
N GLY A 92 -3.25 12.36 -5.54
CA GLY A 92 -4.33 12.04 -4.62
C GLY A 92 -5.22 13.24 -4.27
N PRO A 93 -6.39 13.00 -3.65
CA PRO A 93 -7.27 14.04 -3.13
C PRO A 93 -6.58 14.85 -2.01
N GLU A 94 -5.50 14.35 -1.44
CA GLU A 94 -4.74 14.99 -0.38
C GLU A 94 -4.24 16.38 -0.80
N LEU A 95 -3.81 16.54 -2.06
CA LEU A 95 -3.36 17.84 -2.58
C LEU A 95 -4.49 18.88 -2.56
N ALA A 96 -5.71 18.49 -2.96
CA ALA A 96 -6.86 19.39 -2.95
C ALA A 96 -7.22 19.83 -1.52
N TRP A 97 -7.11 18.91 -0.55
CA TRP A 97 -7.30 19.21 0.86
C TRP A 97 -6.26 20.19 1.40
N PHE A 98 -4.97 19.98 1.10
CA PHE A 98 -3.91 20.92 1.50
C PHE A 98 -4.12 22.30 0.87
N ALA A 99 -4.45 22.36 -0.42
CA ALA A 99 -4.74 23.62 -1.10
C ALA A 99 -5.91 24.37 -0.45
N SER A 100 -7.00 23.67 -0.11
CA SER A 100 -8.15 24.28 0.55
C SER A 100 -7.80 24.83 1.94
N MET A 101 -6.92 24.16 2.69
CA MET A 101 -6.47 24.64 4.00
C MET A 101 -5.61 25.89 3.89
N VAL A 102 -4.75 25.99 2.86
CA VAL A 102 -3.99 27.21 2.61
C VAL A 102 -4.94 28.39 2.36
N VAL A 103 -5.98 28.19 1.55
CA VAL A 103 -6.99 29.23 1.29
C VAL A 103 -7.72 29.65 2.56
N VAL A 104 -8.17 28.67 3.38
CA VAL A 104 -8.85 28.97 4.66
C VAL A 104 -7.88 29.65 5.63
N GLY A 105 -6.61 29.26 5.66
CA GLY A 105 -5.58 29.91 6.47
C GLY A 105 -5.37 31.41 6.09
N ILE A 106 -5.26 31.68 4.79
CA ILE A 106 -5.14 33.05 4.29
C ILE A 106 -6.38 33.88 4.66
N TYR A 107 -7.57 33.28 4.46
CA TYR A 107 -8.82 33.96 4.80
C TYR A 107 -8.94 34.26 6.31
N SER A 108 -8.47 33.34 7.16
CA SER A 108 -8.46 33.56 8.60
C SER A 108 -7.52 34.69 9.02
N CYS A 109 -6.36 34.84 8.35
CA CYS A 109 -5.48 35.99 8.55
C CYS A 109 -6.17 37.32 8.20
N TYR A 110 -6.90 37.33 7.08
CA TYR A 110 -7.70 38.51 6.70
C TYR A 110 -8.78 38.84 7.74
N LEU A 111 -9.46 37.83 8.31
CA LEU A 111 -10.44 38.08 9.37
C LEU A 111 -9.79 38.62 10.66
N MET A 112 -8.54 38.28 10.95
CA MET A 112 -7.81 38.80 12.11
C MET A 112 -7.48 40.29 11.99
N ASP A 113 -7.36 40.82 10.78
CA ASP A 113 -7.13 42.25 10.53
C ASP A 113 -8.39 43.08 10.73
N LEU A 114 -9.57 42.48 10.66
CA LEU A 114 -10.86 43.17 10.88
C LEU A 114 -11.16 43.19 12.39
N GLU A 115 -11.33 44.40 12.97
CA GLU A 115 -11.56 44.57 14.41
C GLU A 115 -12.77 43.77 14.93
N ASP A 116 -13.88 43.77 14.20
CA ASP A 116 -15.12 43.10 14.59
C ASP A 116 -15.03 41.54 14.44
N SER A 117 -14.11 41.05 13.65
CA SER A 117 -14.00 39.60 13.31
C SER A 117 -12.71 38.93 13.82
N ARG A 118 -11.86 39.69 14.53
CA ARG A 118 -10.54 39.25 15.01
C ARG A 118 -10.61 37.93 15.78
N VAL A 119 -11.55 37.82 16.71
CA VAL A 119 -11.71 36.62 17.55
C VAL A 119 -12.08 35.41 16.68
N VAL A 120 -12.99 35.57 15.74
CA VAL A 120 -13.40 34.53 14.80
C VAL A 120 -12.21 34.10 13.94
N GLY A 121 -11.43 35.05 13.42
CA GLY A 121 -10.21 34.81 12.64
C GLY A 121 -9.21 33.91 13.39
N ILE A 122 -8.98 34.22 14.69
CA ILE A 122 -8.08 33.40 15.53
C ILE A 122 -8.60 31.96 15.69
N PHE A 123 -9.88 31.79 15.97
CA PHE A 123 -10.46 30.44 16.10
C PHE A 123 -10.37 29.64 14.80
N VAL A 124 -10.68 30.24 13.66
CA VAL A 124 -10.58 29.60 12.34
C VAL A 124 -9.12 29.24 12.04
N PHE A 125 -8.17 30.13 12.34
CA PHE A 125 -6.74 29.86 12.11
C PHE A 125 -6.23 28.68 12.94
N VAL A 126 -6.51 28.69 14.25
CA VAL A 126 -6.11 27.60 15.15
C VAL A 126 -6.76 26.28 14.74
N GLY A 127 -8.06 26.31 14.40
CA GLY A 127 -8.77 25.12 13.89
C GLY A 127 -8.14 24.58 12.61
N THR A 128 -7.76 25.47 11.68
CA THR A 128 -7.08 25.08 10.43
C THR A 128 -5.72 24.43 10.70
N LEU A 129 -4.92 24.98 11.64
CA LEU A 129 -3.62 24.40 12.00
C LEU A 129 -3.77 23.01 12.62
N VAL A 130 -4.71 22.83 13.54
CA VAL A 130 -4.98 21.51 14.17
C VAL A 130 -5.41 20.50 13.11
N HIS A 131 -6.27 20.93 12.18
CA HIS A 131 -6.74 20.04 11.13
C HIS A 131 -5.63 19.70 10.12
N ALA A 132 -4.80 20.69 9.74
CA ALA A 132 -3.63 20.46 8.89
C ALA A 132 -2.65 19.48 9.52
N TRP A 133 -2.37 19.62 10.82
CA TRP A 133 -1.52 18.69 11.56
C TRP A 133 -2.09 17.27 11.55
N SER A 134 -3.38 17.11 11.80
CA SER A 134 -4.07 15.82 11.75
C SER A 134 -3.94 15.14 10.37
N LEU A 135 -4.11 15.92 9.30
CA LEU A 135 -3.96 15.43 7.92
C LEU A 135 -2.53 15.01 7.62
N ILE A 136 -1.53 15.79 8.04
CA ILE A 136 -0.11 15.43 7.87
C ILE A 136 0.18 14.10 8.56
N CYS A 137 -0.25 13.92 9.81
CA CYS A 137 -0.05 12.68 10.55
C CYS A 137 -0.73 11.49 9.88
N MET A 138 -1.95 11.67 9.39
CA MET A 138 -2.72 10.61 8.70
C MET A 138 -2.05 10.21 7.38
N THR A 139 -1.61 11.20 6.59
CA THR A 139 -0.93 10.99 5.32
C THR A 139 0.43 10.33 5.51
N ALA A 140 1.23 10.79 6.48
CA ALA A 140 2.53 10.19 6.81
C ALA A 140 2.39 8.71 7.24
N LYS A 141 1.35 8.40 8.02
CA LYS A 141 1.06 7.00 8.40
C LYS A 141 0.72 6.15 7.18
N LYS A 142 -0.15 6.65 6.30
CA LYS A 142 -0.53 5.96 5.04
C LYS A 142 0.71 5.67 4.18
N TRP A 143 1.61 6.63 4.03
CA TRP A 143 2.85 6.44 3.25
C TRP A 143 3.79 5.43 3.89
N SER A 144 3.92 5.46 5.21
CA SER A 144 4.70 4.45 5.93
C SER A 144 4.17 3.04 5.68
N ASP A 145 2.85 2.86 5.74
CA ASP A 145 2.21 1.55 5.53
C ASP A 145 2.39 1.07 4.08
N ILE A 146 2.27 1.96 3.09
CA ILE A 146 2.53 1.65 1.68
C ILE A 146 4.01 1.28 1.46
N GLY A 147 4.93 2.04 2.03
CA GLY A 147 6.37 1.79 1.92
C GLY A 147 6.77 0.42 2.47
N VAL A 148 6.22 0.03 3.63
CA VAL A 148 6.45 -1.29 4.22
C VAL A 148 5.90 -2.39 3.31
N THR A 149 4.71 -2.20 2.75
CA THR A 149 4.10 -3.19 1.83
C THR A 149 4.93 -3.37 0.56
N ILE A 150 5.41 -2.27 -0.04
CA ILE A 150 6.31 -2.32 -1.21
C ILE A 150 7.60 -3.06 -0.86
N ALA A 151 8.17 -2.82 0.33
CA ALA A 151 9.37 -3.52 0.77
C ALA A 151 9.17 -5.04 0.86
N ILE A 152 8.05 -5.48 1.45
CA ILE A 152 7.70 -6.91 1.55
C ILE A 152 7.50 -7.52 0.15
N TYR A 153 6.82 -6.84 -0.75
CA TYR A 153 6.63 -7.33 -2.12
C TYR A 153 7.95 -7.43 -2.90
N ARG A 154 8.88 -6.51 -2.68
CA ARG A 154 10.23 -6.62 -3.25
C ARG A 154 10.99 -7.83 -2.71
N GLU A 155 10.81 -8.17 -1.43
CA GLU A 155 11.37 -9.39 -0.86
C GLU A 155 10.84 -10.65 -1.57
N ILE A 156 9.52 -10.73 -1.84
CA ILE A 156 8.93 -11.84 -2.61
C ILE A 156 9.57 -11.94 -4.00
N VAL A 157 9.66 -10.81 -4.73
CA VAL A 157 10.27 -10.78 -6.05
C VAL A 157 11.71 -11.30 -6.00
N GLN A 158 12.49 -10.87 -5.00
CA GLN A 158 13.88 -11.29 -4.84
C GLN A 158 14.00 -12.79 -4.55
N ILE A 159 13.15 -13.34 -3.67
CA ILE A 159 13.12 -14.79 -3.35
C ILE A 159 12.83 -15.58 -4.62
N VAL A 160 11.81 -15.17 -5.36
CA VAL A 160 11.40 -15.84 -6.60
C VAL A 160 12.47 -15.72 -7.70
N GLU A 161 13.12 -14.56 -7.84
CA GLU A 161 14.18 -14.37 -8.84
C GLU A 161 15.41 -15.22 -8.52
N ASN A 162 15.80 -15.30 -7.25
CA ASN A 162 16.90 -16.20 -6.84
C ASN A 162 16.58 -17.64 -7.16
N GLU A 163 15.38 -18.11 -6.81
CA GLU A 163 14.96 -19.50 -7.09
C GLU A 163 14.89 -19.82 -8.59
N LEU A 164 14.43 -18.85 -9.40
CA LEU A 164 14.41 -19.00 -10.87
C LEU A 164 15.81 -19.02 -11.47
N HIS A 165 16.77 -18.30 -10.85
CA HIS A 165 18.16 -18.26 -11.31
C HIS A 165 18.90 -19.55 -10.98
N ASP A 166 18.68 -20.12 -9.79
CA ASP A 166 19.33 -21.34 -9.34
C ASP A 166 18.89 -22.59 -10.15
N ARG A 167 17.80 -22.45 -10.92
CA ARG A 167 17.24 -23.54 -11.76
C ARG A 167 17.41 -23.34 -13.27
N ALA A 168 17.93 -22.18 -13.69
CA ALA A 168 18.17 -21.90 -15.11
C ALA A 168 19.57 -22.35 -15.54
#